data_887312ff4f500ffa125ad97479ec4d19
#
_entry.id   887312ff4f500ffa125ad97479ec4d19
#
_cell.length_a   1.000
_cell.length_b   1.000
_cell.length_c   1.000
_cell.angle_alpha   90.00
_cell.angle_beta   90.00
_cell.angle_gamma   90.00
#
_symmetry.space_group_name_H-M   'P 1'
#
loop_
_entity.id
_entity.type
_entity.pdbx_description
1 polymer ?
#
loop_
_entity_poly.entity_id
_entity_poly.type
_entity_poly.pdbx_seq_one_letter_code
_entity_poly.pdbx_strand_id
1 'polypeptide(L)'
;SDDTDAVERLSIQSGLPMLYPLSTMGSHVSAVPNHQVARVTSLEMRKHVAMFGTFGYELDPTKLTSKEKKAVKQDILDYKRYQELICSGDFYRLETTDENQVAWMVVSQDKNEALVGYYQILARPNPSYERIRLLGLAKEKEYSVSEGDKKTVRYGKDLETIGLILNEN
;
A
#
# COMPACT_ATOMS: atom_id res chain seq x y z
N SER A 1 12.97 -11.07 -5.59
CA SER A 1 12.18 -11.69 -6.66
C SER A 1 12.22 -10.80 -7.90
N ASP A 2 12.40 -11.39 -9.05
CA ASP A 2 12.38 -10.71 -10.36
C ASP A 2 10.94 -10.55 -10.89
N ASP A 3 9.94 -10.89 -10.08
CA ASP A 3 8.54 -10.70 -10.43
C ASP A 3 8.16 -9.23 -10.42
N THR A 4 7.62 -8.74 -11.52
CA THR A 4 7.25 -7.34 -11.75
C THR A 4 5.74 -7.14 -11.81
N ASP A 5 4.93 -8.22 -11.73
CA ASP A 5 3.48 -8.12 -11.74
C ASP A 5 2.94 -7.62 -10.39
N ALA A 6 2.13 -6.55 -10.41
CA ALA A 6 1.65 -5.93 -9.18
C ALA A 6 0.78 -6.86 -8.31
N VAL A 7 0.05 -7.80 -8.92
CA VAL A 7 -0.81 -8.74 -8.17
C VAL A 7 0.04 -9.82 -7.51
N GLU A 8 0.99 -10.42 -8.23
CA GLU A 8 1.94 -11.40 -7.65
C GLU A 8 2.81 -10.75 -6.56
N ARG A 9 3.19 -9.49 -6.75
CA ARG A 9 3.93 -8.70 -5.75
C ARG A 9 3.21 -8.58 -4.42
N LEU A 10 1.88 -8.64 -4.36
CA LEU A 10 1.15 -8.61 -3.09
C LEU A 10 1.54 -9.76 -2.18
N SER A 11 1.68 -10.98 -2.71
CA SER A 11 2.13 -12.14 -1.94
C SER A 11 3.58 -11.98 -1.49
N ILE A 12 4.47 -11.55 -2.40
CA ILE A 12 5.90 -11.35 -2.11
C ILE A 12 6.08 -10.27 -1.03
N GLN A 13 5.39 -9.15 -1.16
CA GLN A 13 5.48 -8.01 -0.24
C GLN A 13 4.73 -8.22 1.08
N SER A 14 3.85 -9.20 1.17
CA SER A 14 3.29 -9.68 2.44
C SER A 14 4.27 -10.55 3.23
N GLY A 15 5.10 -11.33 2.54
CA GLY A 15 5.97 -12.32 3.16
C GLY A 15 7.37 -11.82 3.47
N LEU A 16 8.02 -11.17 2.51
CA LEU A 16 9.43 -10.78 2.62
C LEU A 16 9.72 -9.85 3.80
N PRO A 17 8.89 -8.84 4.12
CA PRO A 17 9.13 -7.94 5.24
C PRO A 17 9.07 -8.58 6.63
N MET A 18 8.61 -9.83 6.72
CA MET A 18 8.68 -10.62 7.96
C MET A 18 10.11 -11.07 8.29
N LEU A 19 11.02 -11.05 7.32
CA LEU A 19 12.41 -11.50 7.46
C LEU A 19 13.41 -10.38 7.20
N TYR A 20 13.08 -9.43 6.35
CA TYR A 20 13.97 -8.36 5.89
C TYR A 20 13.28 -7.00 5.91
N PRO A 21 13.98 -5.90 6.27
CA PRO A 21 13.38 -4.58 6.24
C PRO A 21 12.96 -4.16 4.82
N LEU A 22 11.91 -3.36 4.73
CA LEU A 22 11.39 -2.84 3.45
C LEU A 22 12.45 -2.11 2.62
N SER A 23 13.43 -1.47 3.27
CA SER A 23 14.55 -0.78 2.63
C SER A 23 15.45 -1.68 1.79
N THR A 24 15.39 -2.99 1.97
CA THR A 24 16.17 -3.97 1.20
C THR A 24 15.39 -4.59 0.04
N MET A 25 14.10 -4.28 -0.08
CA MET A 25 13.22 -4.84 -1.08
C MET A 25 12.97 -3.85 -2.22
N GLY A 26 13.50 -4.15 -3.42
CA GLY A 26 13.15 -3.42 -4.65
C GLY A 26 11.67 -3.57 -4.98
N SER A 27 11.00 -2.45 -5.25
CA SER A 27 9.58 -2.43 -5.58
C SER A 27 9.32 -1.43 -6.69
N HIS A 28 8.94 -1.93 -7.88
CA HIS A 28 8.90 -1.13 -9.08
C HIS A 28 7.52 -1.10 -9.73
N VAL A 29 7.20 0.03 -10.32
CA VAL A 29 6.06 0.19 -11.23
C VAL A 29 6.46 -0.33 -12.60
N SER A 30 5.99 -1.50 -12.98
CA SER A 30 6.32 -2.16 -14.25
C SER A 30 5.46 -1.66 -15.42
N ALA A 31 5.88 -1.98 -16.63
CA ALA A 31 5.08 -1.80 -17.85
C ALA A 31 3.85 -2.72 -17.87
N VAL A 32 2.85 -2.35 -18.65
CA VAL A 32 1.69 -3.20 -18.96
C VAL A 32 1.50 -3.30 -20.49
N PRO A 33 1.07 -4.46 -21.00
CA PRO A 33 0.87 -5.74 -20.30
C PRO A 33 2.17 -6.21 -19.62
N ASN A 34 2.05 -6.83 -18.43
CA ASN A 34 3.20 -7.40 -17.76
C ASN A 34 3.86 -8.47 -18.63
N HIS A 35 5.18 -8.45 -18.78
CA HIS A 35 5.91 -9.33 -19.69
C HIS A 35 5.94 -10.79 -19.25
N GLN A 36 5.72 -11.09 -17.96
CA GLN A 36 5.76 -12.44 -17.41
C GLN A 36 4.38 -13.13 -17.47
N VAL A 37 3.31 -12.40 -17.17
CA VAL A 37 1.95 -12.98 -17.02
C VAL A 37 0.90 -12.32 -17.93
N ALA A 38 1.30 -11.38 -18.78
CA ALA A 38 0.43 -10.63 -19.70
C ALA A 38 -0.74 -9.86 -19.03
N ARG A 39 -0.70 -9.69 -17.71
CA ARG A 39 -1.72 -8.97 -16.95
C ARG A 39 -1.64 -7.47 -17.19
N VAL A 40 -2.80 -6.84 -17.26
CA VAL A 40 -2.93 -5.38 -17.31
C VAL A 40 -3.56 -4.89 -16.01
N THR A 41 -2.83 -4.05 -15.28
CA THR A 41 -3.29 -3.40 -14.06
C THR A 41 -3.23 -1.88 -14.22
N SER A 42 -4.03 -1.14 -13.45
CA SER A 42 -3.98 0.32 -13.48
C SER A 42 -2.61 0.84 -13.00
N LEU A 43 -2.22 2.03 -13.46
CA LEU A 43 -1.01 2.69 -12.97
C LEU A 43 -1.09 2.94 -11.46
N GLU A 44 -2.29 3.28 -10.97
CA GLU A 44 -2.56 3.49 -9.54
C GLU A 44 -2.31 2.22 -8.71
N MET A 45 -2.84 1.06 -9.13
CA MET A 45 -2.59 -0.22 -8.46
C MET A 45 -1.08 -0.53 -8.40
N ARG A 46 -0.38 -0.40 -9.53
CA ARG A 46 1.06 -0.65 -9.60
C ARG A 46 1.86 0.29 -8.69
N LYS A 47 1.50 1.58 -8.64
CA LYS A 47 2.06 2.58 -7.73
C LYS A 47 1.86 2.18 -6.28
N HIS A 48 0.63 1.90 -5.87
CA HIS A 48 0.31 1.64 -4.46
C HIS A 48 1.03 0.39 -3.95
N VAL A 49 1.15 -0.65 -4.78
CA VAL A 49 1.96 -1.83 -4.42
C VAL A 49 3.44 -1.47 -4.32
N ALA A 50 3.97 -0.71 -5.28
CA ALA A 50 5.38 -0.34 -5.31
C ALA A 50 5.79 0.62 -4.17
N MET A 51 4.85 1.36 -3.57
CA MET A 51 5.13 2.30 -2.46
C MET A 51 5.81 1.62 -1.26
N PHE A 52 5.52 0.34 -0.99
CA PHE A 52 6.05 -0.37 0.16
C PHE A 52 7.34 -1.14 -0.19
N GLY A 53 8.44 -0.40 -0.33
CA GLY A 53 9.77 -0.89 -0.65
C GLY A 53 10.66 0.23 -1.16
N THR A 54 11.78 -0.10 -1.81
CA THR A 54 12.59 0.88 -2.55
C THR A 54 11.94 1.14 -3.90
N PHE A 55 11.18 2.23 -3.96
CA PHE A 55 10.31 2.59 -5.07
C PHE A 55 11.07 2.94 -6.34
N GLY A 56 10.61 2.46 -7.47
CA GLY A 56 11.16 2.80 -8.77
C GLY A 56 10.20 2.50 -9.93
N TYR A 57 10.66 2.78 -11.13
CA TYR A 57 9.93 2.51 -12.37
C TYR A 57 10.74 1.58 -13.26
N GLU A 58 10.12 0.51 -13.74
CA GLU A 58 10.67 -0.45 -14.68
C GLU A 58 9.79 -0.48 -15.94
N LEU A 59 9.83 0.64 -16.65
CA LEU A 59 9.04 0.86 -17.86
C LEU A 59 9.71 1.92 -18.75
N ASP A 60 9.32 1.96 -20.02
CA ASP A 60 9.78 2.97 -20.96
C ASP A 60 8.98 4.27 -20.79
N PRO A 61 9.58 5.34 -20.23
CA PRO A 61 8.86 6.59 -19.96
C PRO A 61 8.46 7.34 -21.25
N THR A 62 9.03 6.98 -22.40
CA THR A 62 8.68 7.60 -23.69
C THR A 62 7.29 7.18 -24.15
N LYS A 63 6.83 5.99 -23.73
CA LYS A 63 5.52 5.42 -24.07
C LYS A 63 4.39 5.94 -23.18
N LEU A 64 4.70 6.64 -22.11
CA LEU A 64 3.69 7.20 -21.22
C LEU A 64 2.98 8.39 -21.86
N THR A 65 1.66 8.42 -21.68
CA THR A 65 0.83 9.58 -22.05
C THR A 65 1.17 10.80 -21.19
N SER A 66 0.76 11.98 -21.61
CA SER A 66 0.95 13.23 -20.83
C SER A 66 0.26 13.15 -19.46
N LYS A 67 -0.87 12.43 -19.35
CA LYS A 67 -1.59 12.22 -18.08
C LYS A 67 -0.78 11.32 -17.15
N GLU A 68 -0.25 10.21 -17.66
CA GLU A 68 0.59 9.28 -16.89
C GLU A 68 1.90 9.93 -16.45
N LYS A 69 2.54 10.73 -17.29
CA LYS A 69 3.75 11.49 -16.92
C LYS A 69 3.49 12.46 -15.75
N LYS A 70 2.30 13.07 -15.69
CA LYS A 70 1.91 13.91 -14.55
C LYS A 70 1.68 13.08 -13.29
N ALA A 71 1.01 11.92 -13.42
CA ALA A 71 0.81 11.00 -12.31
C ALA A 71 2.16 10.50 -11.75
N VAL A 72 3.07 10.05 -12.61
CA VAL A 72 4.43 9.63 -12.21
C VAL A 72 5.18 10.69 -11.41
N LYS A 73 5.09 11.97 -11.82
CA LYS A 73 5.70 13.06 -11.05
C LYS A 73 5.12 13.18 -9.65
N GLN A 74 3.78 13.07 -9.53
CA GLN A 74 3.12 13.11 -8.22
C GLN A 74 3.50 11.91 -7.38
N ASP A 75 3.53 10.71 -7.97
CA ASP A 75 3.90 9.47 -7.30
C ASP A 75 5.30 9.52 -6.68
N ILE A 76 6.26 10.11 -7.40
CA ILE A 76 7.61 10.32 -6.90
C ILE A 76 7.63 11.28 -5.71
N LEU A 77 6.81 12.34 -5.73
CA LEU A 77 6.69 13.28 -4.62
C LEU A 77 6.04 12.61 -3.40
N ASP A 78 4.99 11.83 -3.61
CA ASP A 78 4.31 11.07 -2.57
C ASP A 78 5.29 10.08 -1.92
N TYR A 79 6.04 9.32 -2.73
CA TYR A 79 7.03 8.39 -2.19
C TYR A 79 8.11 9.10 -1.37
N LYS A 80 8.67 10.21 -1.88
CA LYS A 80 9.69 10.98 -1.15
C LYS A 80 9.18 11.49 0.20
N ARG A 81 7.89 11.81 0.30
CA ARG A 81 7.27 12.22 1.56
C ARG A 81 7.24 11.07 2.58
N TYR A 82 6.95 9.85 2.14
CA TYR A 82 6.81 8.70 3.03
C TYR A 82 8.04 7.78 3.07
N GLN A 83 9.09 8.10 2.33
CA GLN A 83 10.27 7.24 2.18
C GLN A 83 10.91 6.89 3.52
N GLU A 84 11.08 7.85 4.41
CA GLU A 84 11.67 7.61 5.74
C GLU A 84 10.78 6.68 6.56
N LEU A 85 9.47 6.93 6.60
CA LEU A 85 8.50 6.06 7.26
C LEU A 85 8.56 4.64 6.70
N ILE A 86 8.56 4.48 5.38
CA ILE A 86 8.56 3.16 4.72
C ILE A 86 9.87 2.41 5.00
N CYS A 87 11.01 3.10 4.94
CA CYS A 87 12.32 2.45 5.06
C CYS A 87 12.74 2.16 6.49
N SER A 88 12.24 2.90 7.48
CA SER A 88 12.68 2.82 8.89
C SER A 88 11.56 2.50 9.88
N GLY A 89 10.32 2.51 9.46
CA GLY A 89 9.17 2.17 10.30
C GLY A 89 9.01 0.66 10.54
N ASP A 90 8.20 0.32 11.52
CA ASP A 90 7.82 -1.06 11.83
C ASP A 90 6.73 -1.54 10.86
N PHE A 91 6.98 -2.65 10.19
CA PHE A 91 6.04 -3.27 9.26
C PHE A 91 5.08 -4.23 9.97
N TYR A 92 3.80 -4.12 9.67
CA TYR A 92 2.76 -5.02 10.16
C TYR A 92 1.93 -5.55 8.99
N ARG A 93 1.79 -6.88 8.90
CA ARG A 93 0.79 -7.50 8.05
C ARG A 93 -0.54 -7.51 8.80
N LEU A 94 -1.60 -7.03 8.16
CA LEU A 94 -2.91 -6.91 8.76
C LEU A 94 -3.79 -8.11 8.37
N GLU A 95 -4.70 -8.50 9.26
CA GLU A 95 -5.69 -9.53 8.98
C GLU A 95 -6.76 -8.98 8.05
N THR A 96 -7.15 -9.78 7.07
CA THR A 96 -8.24 -9.53 6.13
C THR A 96 -9.28 -10.63 6.24
N THR A 97 -10.51 -10.36 5.83
CA THR A 97 -11.64 -11.30 5.94
C THR A 97 -11.76 -12.24 4.74
N ASP A 98 -11.06 -11.94 3.65
CA ASP A 98 -11.14 -12.65 2.38
C ASP A 98 -9.73 -12.88 1.81
N GLU A 99 -9.50 -14.05 1.18
CA GLU A 99 -8.25 -14.39 0.50
C GLU A 99 -7.92 -13.49 -0.71
N ASN A 100 -8.94 -12.80 -1.26
CA ASN A 100 -8.77 -11.81 -2.32
C ASN A 100 -8.34 -10.43 -1.81
N GLN A 101 -8.10 -10.30 -0.52
CA GLN A 101 -7.69 -9.07 0.12
C GLN A 101 -6.31 -9.21 0.74
N VAL A 102 -5.53 -8.17 0.62
CA VAL A 102 -4.22 -8.06 1.25
C VAL A 102 -4.12 -6.70 1.92
N ALA A 103 -3.64 -6.68 3.16
CA ALA A 103 -3.43 -5.44 3.88
C ALA A 103 -2.14 -5.48 4.71
N TRP A 104 -1.47 -4.35 4.77
CA TRP A 104 -0.30 -4.13 5.60
C TRP A 104 -0.19 -2.66 6.01
N MET A 105 0.69 -2.37 6.94
CA MET A 105 0.98 -1.00 7.32
C MET A 105 2.42 -0.86 7.80
N VAL A 106 2.90 0.36 7.78
CA VAL A 106 4.16 0.77 8.39
C VAL A 106 3.87 1.86 9.41
N VAL A 107 4.45 1.75 10.59
CA VAL A 107 4.30 2.72 11.67
C VAL A 107 5.66 3.31 12.02
N SER A 108 5.74 4.62 12.16
CA SER A 108 6.97 5.29 12.59
C SER A 108 7.39 4.86 14.01
N GLN A 109 8.70 4.87 14.29
CA GLN A 109 9.24 4.45 15.60
C GLN A 109 8.66 5.26 16.76
N ASP A 110 8.37 6.54 16.56
CA ASP A 110 7.75 7.43 17.54
C ASP A 110 6.20 7.31 17.58
N LYS A 111 5.63 6.46 16.73
CA LYS A 111 4.18 6.23 16.59
C LYS A 111 3.38 7.51 16.27
N ASN A 112 4.00 8.46 15.56
CA ASN A 112 3.34 9.70 15.14
C ASN A 112 2.65 9.56 13.80
N GLU A 113 3.14 8.68 12.94
CA GLU A 113 2.67 8.50 11.57
C GLU A 113 2.59 7.02 11.20
N ALA A 114 1.62 6.69 10.37
CA ALA A 114 1.48 5.36 9.79
C ALA A 114 0.99 5.47 8.34
N LEU A 115 1.43 4.54 7.50
CA LEU A 115 0.94 4.37 6.14
C LEU A 115 0.30 2.99 6.02
N VAL A 116 -0.94 2.94 5.54
CA VAL A 116 -1.72 1.71 5.38
C VAL A 116 -1.93 1.41 3.91
N GLY A 117 -1.64 0.19 3.48
CA GLY A 117 -1.98 -0.34 2.17
C GLY A 117 -3.08 -1.39 2.30
N TYR A 118 -4.16 -1.23 1.53
CA TYR A 118 -5.22 -2.21 1.39
C TYR A 118 -5.45 -2.48 -0.09
N TYR A 119 -5.52 -3.75 -0.44
CA TYR A 119 -5.61 -4.19 -1.83
C TYR A 119 -6.71 -5.24 -1.97
N GLN A 120 -7.55 -5.08 -2.97
CA GLN A 120 -8.56 -6.06 -3.36
C GLN A 120 -8.20 -6.61 -4.75
N ILE A 121 -7.92 -7.93 -4.81
CA ILE A 121 -7.49 -8.60 -6.04
C ILE A 121 -8.70 -8.85 -6.95
N LEU A 122 -9.77 -9.43 -6.41
CA LEU A 122 -11.01 -9.69 -7.11
C LEU A 122 -12.18 -9.05 -6.35
N ALA A 123 -12.98 -8.25 -7.05
CA ALA A 123 -14.24 -7.74 -6.51
C ALA A 123 -15.28 -8.87 -6.46
N ARG A 124 -16.03 -8.96 -5.37
CA ARG A 124 -17.15 -9.88 -5.23
C ARG A 124 -18.47 -9.15 -5.39
N PRO A 125 -19.52 -9.80 -5.93
CA PRO A 125 -20.86 -9.21 -5.95
C PRO A 125 -21.39 -9.07 -4.51
N ASN A 126 -22.06 -7.95 -4.24
CA ASN A 126 -22.61 -7.61 -2.91
C ASN A 126 -21.56 -7.71 -1.78
N PRO A 127 -20.46 -6.96 -1.85
CA PRO A 127 -19.44 -6.98 -0.82
C PRO A 127 -20.04 -6.53 0.51
N SER A 128 -19.65 -7.19 1.60
CA SER A 128 -19.93 -6.73 2.95
C SER A 128 -19.06 -5.51 3.28
N TYR A 129 -19.37 -4.82 4.36
CA TYR A 129 -18.46 -3.80 4.89
C TYR A 129 -17.14 -4.46 5.28
N GLU A 130 -16.08 -4.05 4.58
CA GLU A 130 -14.73 -4.51 4.90
C GLU A 130 -14.17 -3.69 6.05
N ARG A 131 -13.51 -4.37 6.96
CA ARG A 131 -12.89 -3.74 8.13
C ARG A 131 -11.50 -4.30 8.35
N ILE A 132 -10.53 -3.40 8.50
CA ILE A 132 -9.16 -3.75 8.88
C ILE A 132 -8.81 -3.15 10.24
N ARG A 133 -8.22 -3.96 11.12
CA ARG A 133 -7.68 -3.51 12.39
C ARG A 133 -6.23 -3.11 12.21
N LEU A 134 -5.89 -1.90 12.66
CA LEU A 134 -4.53 -1.40 12.58
C LEU A 134 -3.72 -1.90 13.78
N LEU A 135 -2.41 -1.96 13.63
CA LEU A 135 -1.50 -2.49 14.64
C LEU A 135 -0.37 -1.48 14.94
N GLY A 136 0.22 -1.60 16.12
CA GLY A 136 1.42 -0.85 16.50
C GLY A 136 1.22 0.62 16.84
N LEU A 137 0.01 1.12 16.83
CA LEU A 137 -0.31 2.52 17.14
C LEU A 137 -0.21 2.82 18.65
N ALA A 138 -0.04 4.08 19.01
CA ALA A 138 -0.15 4.53 20.40
C ALA A 138 -1.65 4.64 20.78
N LYS A 139 -2.11 3.81 21.72
CA LYS A 139 -3.53 3.62 22.04
C LYS A 139 -4.26 4.92 22.43
N GLU A 140 -3.58 5.76 23.24
CA GLU A 140 -4.16 6.99 23.77
C GLU A 140 -3.95 8.22 22.87
N LYS A 141 -3.34 8.04 21.70
CA LYS A 141 -3.08 9.11 20.74
C LYS A 141 -4.22 9.23 19.74
N GLU A 142 -4.59 10.46 19.40
CA GLU A 142 -5.47 10.76 18.28
C GLU A 142 -4.69 10.78 16.97
N TYR A 143 -5.25 10.13 15.94
CA TYR A 143 -4.72 10.09 14.59
C TYR A 143 -5.71 10.72 13.62
N SER A 144 -5.21 11.61 12.77
CA SER A 144 -5.96 12.04 11.59
C SER A 144 -5.81 10.99 10.50
N VAL A 145 -6.88 10.29 10.20
CA VAL A 145 -6.93 9.26 9.16
C VAL A 145 -7.42 9.90 7.87
N SER A 146 -6.63 9.78 6.81
CA SER A 146 -6.95 10.29 5.47
C SER A 146 -7.08 9.14 4.48
N GLU A 147 -8.20 9.11 3.74
CA GLU A 147 -8.45 8.18 2.65
C GLU A 147 -9.05 8.98 1.48
N GLY A 148 -8.26 9.24 0.44
CA GLY A 148 -8.62 10.18 -0.60
C GLY A 148 -8.93 11.57 -0.01
N ASP A 149 -10.11 12.10 -0.28
CA ASP A 149 -10.57 13.39 0.26
C ASP A 149 -11.23 13.29 1.65
N LYS A 150 -11.51 12.07 2.12
CA LYS A 150 -12.10 11.84 3.44
C LYS A 150 -11.04 12.01 4.52
N LYS A 151 -11.40 12.72 5.60
CA LYS A 151 -10.57 12.85 6.80
C LYS A 151 -11.42 12.59 8.04
N THR A 152 -10.92 11.75 8.91
CA THR A 152 -11.55 11.45 10.20
C THR A 152 -10.51 11.45 11.30
N VAL A 153 -10.92 11.70 12.55
CA VAL A 153 -10.05 11.60 13.72
C VAL A 153 -10.47 10.39 14.54
N ARG A 154 -9.51 9.56 14.92
CA ARG A 154 -9.72 8.34 15.71
C ARG A 154 -8.60 8.16 16.73
N TYR A 155 -8.91 7.58 17.87
CA TYR A 155 -7.88 7.13 18.81
C TYR A 155 -7.18 5.85 18.30
N GLY A 156 -5.90 5.71 18.62
CA GLY A 156 -5.14 4.52 18.25
C GLY A 156 -5.79 3.22 18.75
N LYS A 157 -6.34 3.23 19.97
CA LYS A 157 -7.06 2.08 20.53
C LYS A 157 -8.32 1.72 19.71
N ASP A 158 -9.04 2.71 19.17
CA ASP A 158 -10.23 2.46 18.35
C ASP A 158 -9.83 1.89 17.00
N LEU A 159 -8.72 2.37 16.42
CA LEU A 159 -8.15 1.82 15.19
C LEU A 159 -7.66 0.38 15.35
N GLU A 160 -7.16 0.00 16.55
CA GLU A 160 -6.74 -1.37 16.85
C GLU A 160 -7.91 -2.31 17.17
N THR A 161 -8.95 -1.82 17.87
CA THR A 161 -10.05 -2.68 18.35
C THR A 161 -11.25 -2.70 17.41
N ILE A 162 -11.67 -1.54 16.92
CA ILE A 162 -12.78 -1.39 15.98
C ILE A 162 -12.29 -1.50 14.54
N GLY A 163 -11.15 -0.86 14.24
CA GLY A 163 -10.55 -0.80 12.91
C GLY A 163 -11.11 0.29 12.01
N LEU A 164 -10.61 0.34 10.80
CA LEU A 164 -11.10 1.18 9.70
C LEU A 164 -12.15 0.42 8.89
N ILE A 165 -13.27 1.07 8.62
CA ILE A 165 -14.27 0.57 7.68
C ILE A 165 -13.86 1.07 6.30
N LEU A 166 -13.71 0.13 5.37
CA LEU A 166 -13.36 0.35 3.97
C LEU A 166 -14.63 0.24 3.13
N ASN A 167 -14.67 0.90 1.97
CA ASN A 167 -15.82 0.86 1.05
C ASN A 167 -17.14 1.41 1.65
N GLU A 168 -17.08 2.46 2.43
CA GLU A 168 -18.26 3.29 2.67
C GLU A 168 -18.59 4.06 1.38
N ASN A 169 -19.49 3.48 0.55
CA ASN A 169 -20.08 4.15 -0.61
C ASN A 169 -21.05 5.24 -0.18
#